data_d21a459976ba5503996a14f69af05c15
#
_entry.id   d21a459976ba5503996a14f69af05c15
#
_cell.length_a   1.000
_cell.length_b   1.000
_cell.length_c   1.000
_cell.angle_alpha   90.00
_cell.angle_beta   90.00
_cell.angle_gamma   90.00
#
_symmetry.space_group_name_H-M   'P 1'
#
loop_
_entity.id
_entity.type
_entity.pdbx_description
1 polymer ?
#
loop_
_entity_poly.entity_id
_entity_poly.type
_entity_poly.pdbx_seq_one_letter_code
_entity_poly.pdbx_strand_id
1 'polypeptide(L)'
;VVIPRALRSTISDVVSKAVVGTALGLSRLRRTYAKRDSVLAAAGPTVIILQLITWLVLYLVAYGLLLYGLSGKSMGDSMRQSGSSLLTLGFASGDREDQTIIDFFAAATGPIVIALLIGFLPTIYSAYLDREVDVTMLSAMGGEPAWGPELLCRHAVAGNLPAVAKLFGRWANWSAR
;
A
#
# COMPACT_ATOMS: atom_id res chain seq x y z
N VAL A 1 17.77 20.85 0.91
CA VAL A 1 17.12 19.71 1.61
C VAL A 1 15.63 19.84 1.35
N VAL A 2 15.11 19.06 0.41
CA VAL A 2 13.67 18.99 0.15
C VAL A 2 13.10 18.04 1.21
N ILE A 3 12.44 18.59 2.22
CA ILE A 3 11.67 17.79 3.16
C ILE A 3 10.43 17.30 2.39
N PRO A 4 10.26 16.00 2.17
CA PRO A 4 9.06 15.49 1.51
C PRO A 4 7.87 15.74 2.44
N ARG A 5 7.13 16.82 2.20
CA ARG A 5 5.81 16.97 2.81
C ARG A 5 4.92 15.87 2.25
N ALA A 6 4.55 14.93 3.09
CA ALA A 6 3.54 13.95 2.74
C ALA A 6 2.26 14.73 2.36
N LEU A 7 1.96 14.77 1.07
CA LEU A 7 0.66 15.25 0.57
C LEU A 7 -0.38 14.24 1.09
N ARG A 8 -0.99 14.54 2.23
CA ARG A 8 -2.04 13.73 2.81
C ARG A 8 -3.30 13.92 1.97
N SER A 9 -3.61 12.93 1.16
CA SER A 9 -4.91 12.83 0.51
C SER A 9 -5.92 12.27 1.52
N THR A 10 -7.02 12.97 1.74
CA THR A 10 -8.10 12.53 2.64
C THR A 10 -8.59 11.13 2.26
N ILE A 11 -8.65 10.83 0.96
CA ILE A 11 -9.08 9.52 0.44
C ILE A 11 -8.08 8.43 0.86
N SER A 12 -6.79 8.68 0.66
CA SER A 12 -5.73 7.74 1.07
C SER A 12 -5.73 7.49 2.57
N ASP A 13 -5.96 8.52 3.38
CA ASP A 13 -6.05 8.41 4.84
C ASP A 13 -7.27 7.57 5.27
N VAL A 14 -8.42 7.74 4.60
CA VAL A 14 -9.63 6.97 4.89
C VAL A 14 -9.41 5.50 4.54
N VAL A 15 -8.89 5.19 3.36
CA VAL A 15 -8.59 3.81 2.94
C VAL A 15 -7.60 3.15 3.90
N SER A 16 -6.50 3.83 4.23
CA SER A 16 -5.50 3.30 5.16
C SER A 16 -6.09 3.02 6.55
N LYS A 17 -6.86 3.96 7.10
CA LYS A 17 -7.51 3.77 8.41
C LYS A 17 -8.52 2.64 8.39
N ALA A 18 -9.30 2.49 7.32
CA ALA A 18 -10.25 1.40 7.18
C ALA A 18 -9.54 0.03 7.15
N VAL A 19 -8.47 -0.11 6.35
CA VAL A 19 -7.71 -1.36 6.25
C VAL A 19 -7.00 -1.70 7.56
N VAL A 20 -6.30 -0.73 8.15
CA VAL A 20 -5.61 -0.95 9.42
C VAL A 20 -6.61 -1.24 10.54
N GLY A 21 -7.74 -0.55 10.58
CA GLY A 21 -8.80 -0.79 11.56
C GLY A 21 -9.40 -2.19 11.44
N THR A 22 -9.68 -2.67 10.22
CA THR A 22 -10.18 -4.03 9.98
C THR A 22 -9.12 -5.09 10.30
N ALA A 23 -7.86 -4.87 9.92
CA ALA A 23 -6.76 -5.77 10.27
C ALA A 23 -6.56 -5.88 11.79
N LEU A 24 -6.61 -4.76 12.51
CA LEU A 24 -6.55 -4.74 13.98
C LEU A 24 -7.75 -5.46 14.60
N GLY A 25 -8.96 -5.25 14.08
CA GLY A 25 -10.16 -5.96 14.51
C GLY A 25 -10.02 -7.47 14.32
N LEU A 26 -9.59 -7.90 13.13
CA LEU A 26 -9.37 -9.32 12.80
C LEU A 26 -8.25 -9.94 13.64
N SER A 27 -7.19 -9.20 13.91
CA SER A 27 -6.07 -9.67 14.72
C SER A 27 -6.50 -9.95 16.17
N ARG A 28 -7.46 -9.18 16.71
CA ARG A 28 -8.00 -9.39 18.07
C ARG A 28 -8.81 -10.68 18.20
N LEU A 29 -9.42 -11.15 17.10
CA LEU A 29 -10.16 -12.43 17.08
C LEU A 29 -9.21 -13.64 17.03
N ARG A 30 -7.94 -13.46 16.73
CA ARG A 30 -6.96 -14.56 16.65
C ARG A 30 -6.28 -14.75 18.01
N ARG A 31 -6.35 -15.98 18.55
CA ARG A 31 -5.78 -16.31 19.88
C ARG A 31 -4.27 -16.53 19.86
N THR A 32 -3.68 -16.87 18.73
CA THR A 32 -2.26 -17.20 18.62
C THR A 32 -1.47 -15.99 18.11
N TYR A 33 -0.34 -15.67 18.76
CA TYR A 33 0.52 -14.54 18.44
C TYR A 33 0.98 -14.55 16.98
N ALA A 34 1.49 -15.69 16.48
CA ALA A 34 1.92 -15.86 15.10
C ALA A 34 0.81 -15.59 14.05
N LYS A 35 -0.44 -15.96 14.35
CA LYS A 35 -1.59 -15.66 13.47
C LYS A 35 -2.00 -14.20 13.50
N ARG A 36 -1.79 -13.51 14.61
CA ARG A 36 -2.02 -12.05 14.71
C ARG A 36 -0.99 -11.29 13.90
N ASP A 37 0.25 -11.69 14.01
CA ASP A 37 1.37 -11.09 13.30
C ASP A 37 1.23 -11.24 11.77
N SER A 38 0.87 -12.42 11.29
CA SER A 38 0.58 -12.68 9.88
C SER A 38 -0.53 -11.77 9.30
N VAL A 39 -1.60 -11.51 10.07
CA VAL A 39 -2.69 -10.61 9.64
C VAL A 39 -2.20 -9.15 9.56
N LEU A 40 -1.40 -8.72 10.52
CA LEU A 40 -0.85 -7.38 10.53
C LEU A 40 0.21 -7.17 9.43
N ALA A 41 1.03 -8.18 9.17
CA ALA A 41 2.00 -8.16 8.08
C ALA A 41 1.32 -7.99 6.70
N ALA A 42 0.16 -8.63 6.49
CA ALA A 42 -0.61 -8.48 5.26
C ALA A 42 -1.28 -7.10 5.10
N ALA A 43 -1.40 -6.32 6.17
CA ALA A 43 -2.10 -5.03 6.12
C ALA A 43 -1.40 -4.02 5.18
N GLY A 44 -0.06 -3.99 5.17
CA GLY A 44 0.72 -3.08 4.31
C GLY A 44 0.42 -3.27 2.81
N PRO A 45 0.67 -4.45 2.23
CA PRO A 45 0.33 -4.72 0.84
C PRO A 45 -1.15 -4.51 0.51
N THR A 46 -2.06 -4.86 1.45
CA THR A 46 -3.50 -4.70 1.26
C THR A 46 -3.90 -3.22 1.14
N VAL A 47 -3.30 -2.32 1.93
CA VAL A 47 -3.55 -0.86 1.80
C VAL A 47 -3.23 -0.39 0.39
N ILE A 48 -2.11 -0.81 -0.19
CA ILE A 48 -1.67 -0.37 -1.51
C ILE A 48 -2.63 -0.84 -2.59
N ILE A 49 -3.04 -2.12 -2.55
CA ILE A 49 -3.98 -2.69 -3.51
C ILE A 49 -5.34 -1.99 -3.43
N LEU A 50 -5.87 -1.80 -2.21
CA LEU A 50 -7.14 -1.12 -2.04
C LEU A 50 -7.09 0.35 -2.43
N GLN A 51 -5.95 1.01 -2.21
CA GLN A 51 -5.71 2.36 -2.68
C GLN A 51 -5.79 2.45 -4.22
N LEU A 52 -5.14 1.51 -4.94
CA LEU A 52 -5.23 1.42 -6.39
C LEU A 52 -6.68 1.23 -6.85
N ILE A 53 -7.37 0.23 -6.29
CA ILE A 53 -8.77 -0.07 -6.64
C ILE A 53 -9.64 1.16 -6.41
N THR A 54 -9.45 1.87 -5.29
CA THR A 54 -10.20 3.10 -4.99
C THR A 54 -10.00 4.17 -6.08
N TRP A 55 -8.75 4.41 -6.49
CA TRP A 55 -8.48 5.37 -7.55
C TRP A 55 -9.05 4.95 -8.90
N LEU A 56 -8.94 3.66 -9.26
CA LEU A 56 -9.55 3.16 -10.49
C LEU A 56 -11.07 3.29 -10.49
N VAL A 57 -11.73 3.01 -9.37
CA VAL A 57 -13.18 3.20 -9.23
C VAL A 57 -13.56 4.68 -9.33
N LEU A 58 -12.79 5.57 -8.73
CA LEU A 58 -13.03 7.01 -8.83
C LEU A 58 -12.89 7.51 -10.28
N TYR A 59 -11.86 7.07 -11.00
CA TYR A 59 -11.69 7.40 -12.42
C TYR A 59 -12.81 6.82 -13.27
N LEU A 60 -13.21 5.57 -13.01
CA LEU A 60 -14.34 4.94 -13.71
C LEU A 60 -15.62 5.76 -13.55
N VAL A 61 -15.92 6.16 -12.33
CA VAL A 61 -17.11 7.00 -12.04
C VAL A 61 -16.98 8.38 -12.67
N ALA A 62 -15.81 9.01 -12.58
CA ALA A 62 -15.59 10.35 -13.15
C ALA A 62 -15.75 10.35 -14.68
N TYR A 63 -15.08 9.44 -15.38
CA TYR A 63 -15.24 9.32 -16.84
C TYR A 63 -16.64 8.87 -17.23
N GLY A 64 -17.27 7.98 -16.45
CA GLY A 64 -18.65 7.56 -16.68
C GLY A 64 -19.64 8.71 -16.57
N LEU A 65 -19.47 9.60 -15.59
CA LEU A 65 -20.28 10.81 -15.43
C LEU A 65 -20.05 11.81 -16.57
N LEU A 66 -18.81 12.00 -17.01
CA LEU A 66 -18.49 12.85 -18.16
C LEU A 66 -19.13 12.32 -19.44
N LEU A 67 -19.03 11.03 -19.69
CA LEU A 67 -19.68 10.39 -20.85
C LEU A 67 -21.20 10.46 -20.76
N TYR A 68 -21.78 10.29 -19.58
CA TYR A 68 -23.22 10.44 -19.37
C TYR A 68 -23.72 11.85 -19.72
N GLY A 69 -22.98 12.88 -19.29
CA GLY A 69 -23.33 14.28 -19.59
C GLY A 69 -23.25 14.63 -21.08
N LEU A 70 -22.36 13.97 -21.82
CA LEU A 70 -22.13 14.26 -23.24
C LEU A 70 -22.92 13.36 -24.18
N SER A 71 -23.19 12.10 -23.79
CA SER A 71 -23.72 11.11 -24.72
C SER A 71 -25.23 11.09 -24.84
N GLY A 72 -25.97 11.55 -23.83
CA GLY A 72 -27.42 11.32 -23.72
C GLY A 72 -27.81 9.81 -23.61
N LYS A 73 -26.83 8.92 -23.49
CA LYS A 73 -27.03 7.47 -23.27
C LYS A 73 -27.44 7.21 -21.82
N SER A 74 -27.84 5.98 -21.51
CA SER A 74 -28.12 5.61 -20.14
C SER A 74 -26.87 5.68 -19.26
N MET A 75 -27.05 5.88 -17.94
CA MET A 75 -25.94 5.86 -16.98
C MET A 75 -25.17 4.53 -17.02
N GLY A 76 -25.88 3.41 -17.22
CA GLY A 76 -25.28 2.08 -17.33
C GLY A 76 -24.36 1.95 -18.56
N ASP A 77 -24.79 2.45 -19.71
CA ASP A 77 -24.00 2.42 -20.95
C ASP A 77 -22.76 3.31 -20.83
N SER A 78 -22.90 4.47 -20.21
CA SER A 78 -21.78 5.39 -19.97
C SER A 78 -20.74 4.80 -19.00
N MET A 79 -21.18 4.13 -17.94
CA MET A 79 -20.28 3.40 -17.03
C MET A 79 -19.59 2.22 -17.72
N ARG A 80 -20.34 1.50 -18.58
CA ARG A 80 -19.80 0.40 -19.37
C ARG A 80 -18.74 0.89 -20.35
N GLN A 81 -18.97 2.00 -21.03
CA GLN A 81 -18.01 2.64 -21.94
C GLN A 81 -16.77 3.11 -21.18
N SER A 82 -16.95 3.81 -20.06
CA SER A 82 -15.85 4.24 -19.20
C SER A 82 -14.98 3.06 -18.73
N GLY A 83 -15.60 1.98 -18.24
CA GLY A 83 -14.88 0.77 -17.83
C GLY A 83 -14.15 0.08 -18.97
N SER A 84 -14.78 0.04 -20.17
CA SER A 84 -14.17 -0.51 -21.38
C SER A 84 -12.90 0.24 -21.76
N SER A 85 -12.93 1.56 -21.72
CA SER A 85 -11.80 2.41 -22.09
C SER A 85 -10.73 2.43 -20.98
N LEU A 86 -11.11 2.67 -19.72
CA LEU A 86 -10.20 2.74 -18.59
C LEU A 86 -9.38 1.45 -18.39
N LEU A 87 -10.03 0.29 -18.54
CA LEU A 87 -9.37 -1.01 -18.42
C LEU A 87 -8.85 -1.55 -19.74
N THR A 88 -8.88 -0.74 -20.81
CA THR A 88 -8.42 -1.09 -22.16
C THR A 88 -9.06 -2.35 -22.73
N LEU A 89 -10.31 -2.65 -22.38
CA LEU A 89 -11.01 -3.87 -22.80
C LEU A 89 -11.55 -3.79 -24.24
N GLY A 90 -11.90 -2.58 -24.71
CA GLY A 90 -12.25 -2.31 -26.09
C GLY A 90 -13.62 -2.83 -26.56
N PHE A 91 -14.51 -3.21 -25.65
CA PHE A 91 -15.83 -3.76 -26.03
C PHE A 91 -16.93 -2.70 -26.14
N ALA A 92 -16.69 -1.47 -25.70
CA ALA A 92 -17.61 -0.33 -25.84
C ALA A 92 -16.81 0.92 -26.12
N SER A 93 -17.24 1.70 -27.11
CA SER A 93 -16.61 2.96 -27.50
C SER A 93 -17.68 4.02 -27.80
N GLY A 94 -17.26 5.28 -27.85
CA GLY A 94 -18.11 6.39 -28.27
C GLY A 94 -18.31 6.43 -29.79
N ASP A 95 -19.50 6.85 -30.21
CA ASP A 95 -19.85 7.04 -31.64
C ASP A 95 -19.54 8.48 -32.11
N ARG A 96 -19.21 9.40 -31.20
CA ARG A 96 -18.94 10.81 -31.45
C ARG A 96 -17.50 11.15 -31.11
N GLU A 97 -16.94 12.17 -31.77
CA GLU A 97 -15.56 12.60 -31.59
C GLU A 97 -15.27 13.04 -30.15
N ASP A 98 -16.20 13.78 -29.51
CA ASP A 98 -16.09 14.25 -28.15
C ASP A 98 -16.00 13.09 -27.14
N GLN A 99 -16.75 12.02 -27.35
CA GLN A 99 -16.70 10.80 -26.54
C GLN A 99 -15.40 10.03 -26.77
N THR A 100 -14.94 9.95 -28.02
CA THR A 100 -13.69 9.28 -28.39
C THR A 100 -12.48 9.93 -27.71
N ILE A 101 -12.47 11.26 -27.59
CA ILE A 101 -11.42 11.98 -26.87
C ILE A 101 -11.38 11.56 -25.39
N ILE A 102 -12.56 11.46 -24.74
CA ILE A 102 -12.64 10.99 -23.35
C ILE A 102 -12.18 9.54 -23.24
N ASP A 103 -12.57 8.69 -24.20
CA ASP A 103 -12.13 7.29 -24.24
C ASP A 103 -10.61 7.17 -24.32
N PHE A 104 -9.92 8.02 -25.10
CA PHE A 104 -8.46 8.05 -25.16
C PHE A 104 -7.83 8.45 -23.82
N PHE A 105 -8.36 9.49 -23.17
CA PHE A 105 -7.88 9.87 -21.83
C PHE A 105 -8.12 8.78 -20.79
N ALA A 106 -9.27 8.14 -20.80
CA ALA A 106 -9.57 7.03 -19.92
C ALA A 106 -8.62 5.84 -20.18
N ALA A 107 -8.42 5.47 -21.47
CA ALA A 107 -7.54 4.38 -21.87
C ALA A 107 -6.06 4.64 -21.54
N ALA A 108 -5.63 5.89 -21.53
CA ALA A 108 -4.28 6.25 -21.07
C ALA A 108 -4.15 6.25 -19.55
N THR A 109 -5.18 6.73 -18.84
CA THR A 109 -5.17 6.86 -17.37
C THR A 109 -5.05 5.51 -16.67
N GLY A 110 -5.80 4.49 -17.11
CA GLY A 110 -5.79 3.17 -16.50
C GLY A 110 -4.39 2.54 -16.40
N PRO A 111 -3.72 2.31 -17.53
CA PRO A 111 -2.36 1.77 -17.56
C PRO A 111 -1.34 2.62 -16.82
N ILE A 112 -1.43 3.96 -16.88
CA ILE A 112 -0.53 4.86 -16.14
C ILE A 112 -0.67 4.65 -14.63
N VAL A 113 -1.88 4.59 -14.11
CA VAL A 113 -2.13 4.35 -12.68
C VAL A 113 -1.57 3.00 -12.24
N ILE A 114 -1.80 1.96 -13.05
CA ILE A 114 -1.27 0.61 -12.78
C ILE A 114 0.27 0.60 -12.84
N ALA A 115 0.87 1.23 -13.84
CA ALA A 115 2.31 1.29 -14.01
C ALA A 115 3.00 2.03 -12.85
N LEU A 116 2.42 3.15 -12.39
CA LEU A 116 2.90 3.87 -11.22
C LEU A 116 2.88 2.98 -9.97
N LEU A 117 1.79 2.23 -9.75
CA LEU A 117 1.72 1.32 -8.61
C LEU A 117 2.79 0.23 -8.68
N ILE A 118 2.93 -0.42 -9.84
CA ILE A 118 3.95 -1.48 -10.05
C ILE A 118 5.36 -0.90 -9.81
N GLY A 119 5.62 0.33 -10.25
CA GLY A 119 6.89 1.01 -10.03
C GLY A 119 7.17 1.32 -8.55
N PHE A 120 6.14 1.66 -7.78
CA PHE A 120 6.28 1.97 -6.35
C PHE A 120 6.30 0.74 -5.44
N LEU A 121 5.70 -0.39 -5.87
CA LEU A 121 5.58 -1.60 -5.06
C LEU A 121 6.94 -2.14 -4.57
N PRO A 122 7.98 -2.28 -5.41
CA PRO A 122 9.30 -2.75 -4.96
C PRO A 122 9.93 -1.84 -3.90
N THR A 123 9.75 -0.51 -4.04
CA THR A 123 10.31 0.46 -3.08
C THR A 123 9.69 0.31 -1.69
N ILE A 124 8.36 0.13 -1.63
CA ILE A 124 7.65 -0.08 -0.37
C ILE A 124 8.01 -1.45 0.23
N TYR A 125 8.12 -2.48 -0.63
CA TYR A 125 8.47 -3.82 -0.20
C TYR A 125 9.90 -3.90 0.35
N SER A 126 10.87 -3.21 -0.27
CA SER A 126 12.24 -3.15 0.25
C SER A 126 12.31 -2.47 1.62
N ALA A 127 11.58 -1.37 1.82
CA ALA A 127 11.51 -0.71 3.13
C ALA A 127 10.88 -1.61 4.21
N TYR A 128 9.91 -2.44 3.83
CA TYR A 128 9.32 -3.44 4.73
C TYR A 128 10.31 -4.55 5.07
N LEU A 129 11.01 -5.09 4.06
CA LEU A 129 12.01 -6.16 4.25
C LEU A 129 13.17 -5.70 5.14
N ASP A 130 13.69 -4.49 4.94
CA ASP A 130 14.76 -3.94 5.77
C ASP A 130 14.34 -3.93 7.26
N ARG A 131 13.09 -3.56 7.51
CA ARG A 131 12.50 -3.56 8.86
C ARG A 131 12.37 -4.97 9.43
N GLU A 132 11.89 -5.92 8.63
CA GLU A 132 11.70 -7.32 9.05
C GLU A 132 13.03 -7.99 9.38
N VAL A 133 14.09 -7.69 8.63
CA VAL A 133 15.45 -8.16 8.91
C VAL A 133 15.93 -7.66 10.28
N ASP A 134 15.75 -6.40 10.61
CA ASP A 134 16.17 -5.84 11.91
C ASP A 134 15.38 -6.46 13.08
N VAL A 135 14.08 -6.70 12.91
CA VAL A 135 13.23 -7.38 13.92
C VAL A 135 13.64 -8.85 14.07
N THR A 136 13.88 -9.56 12.99
CA THR A 136 14.32 -10.97 13.00
C THR A 136 15.70 -11.10 13.67
N MET A 137 16.64 -10.19 13.36
CA MET A 137 17.96 -10.17 14.03
C MET A 137 17.81 -9.96 15.53
N LEU A 138 16.90 -9.09 15.96
CA LEU A 138 16.65 -8.87 17.39
C LEU A 138 16.10 -10.12 18.07
N SER A 139 15.13 -10.80 17.47
CA SER A 139 14.54 -12.04 17.99
C SER A 139 15.61 -13.14 18.09
N ALA A 140 16.48 -13.27 17.09
CA ALA A 140 17.58 -14.23 17.11
C ALA A 140 18.61 -13.96 18.25
N MET A 141 18.82 -12.68 18.57
CA MET A 141 19.77 -12.29 19.62
C MET A 141 19.13 -12.31 21.02
N GLY A 142 17.83 -12.00 21.15
CA GLY A 142 17.12 -11.87 22.42
C GLY A 142 16.41 -13.14 22.91
N GLY A 143 16.36 -14.21 22.10
CA GLY A 143 15.62 -15.44 22.40
C GLY A 143 14.11 -15.32 22.21
N GLU A 144 13.36 -16.39 22.42
CA GLU A 144 11.91 -16.41 22.39
C GLU A 144 11.34 -16.82 23.77
N PRO A 145 10.55 -15.96 24.42
CA PRO A 145 10.15 -14.60 24.05
C PRO A 145 11.31 -13.60 24.15
N ALA A 146 11.38 -12.62 23.23
CA ALA A 146 12.45 -11.64 23.22
C ALA A 146 12.48 -10.82 24.54
N TRP A 147 13.60 -10.93 25.26
CA TRP A 147 13.78 -10.27 26.55
C TRP A 147 15.06 -9.43 26.54
N GLY A 148 14.90 -8.11 26.72
CA GLY A 148 16.01 -7.16 26.60
C GLY A 148 17.22 -7.46 27.51
N PRO A 149 17.05 -7.80 28.79
CA PRO A 149 18.18 -8.17 29.67
C PRO A 149 18.96 -9.38 29.17
N GLU A 150 18.31 -10.37 28.57
CA GLU A 150 19.00 -11.55 28.02
C GLU A 150 19.92 -11.19 26.85
N LEU A 151 19.50 -10.27 25.99
CA LEU A 151 20.35 -9.75 24.91
C LEU A 151 21.64 -9.14 25.45
N LEU A 152 21.56 -8.35 26.53
CA LEU A 152 22.73 -7.76 27.15
C LEU A 152 23.61 -8.81 27.81
N CYS A 153 23.02 -9.77 28.53
CA CYS A 153 23.75 -10.87 29.16
C CYS A 153 24.51 -11.72 28.16
N ARG A 154 23.85 -12.11 27.04
CA ARG A 154 24.51 -12.91 25.98
C ARG A 154 25.70 -12.18 25.37
N HIS A 155 25.58 -10.86 25.12
CA HIS A 155 26.68 -10.08 24.57
C HIS A 155 27.79 -9.88 25.58
N ALA A 156 27.47 -9.73 26.90
CA ALA A 156 28.45 -9.63 27.97
C ALA A 156 29.23 -10.93 28.12
N VAL A 157 28.54 -12.08 28.18
CA VAL A 157 29.18 -13.42 28.28
C VAL A 157 30.05 -13.72 27.07
N ALA A 158 29.62 -13.30 25.86
CA ALA A 158 30.42 -13.46 24.66
C ALA A 158 31.57 -12.44 24.51
N GLY A 159 31.77 -11.53 25.49
CA GLY A 159 32.79 -10.50 25.42
C GLY A 159 32.60 -9.45 24.31
N ASN A 160 31.39 -9.34 23.75
CA ASN A 160 31.10 -8.51 22.59
C ASN A 160 30.12 -7.36 22.87
N LEU A 161 30.30 -6.68 24.00
CA LEU A 161 29.51 -5.48 24.38
C LEU A 161 29.52 -4.36 23.31
N PRO A 162 30.62 -4.09 22.56
CA PRO A 162 30.59 -3.08 21.51
C PRO A 162 29.58 -3.35 20.40
N ALA A 163 29.15 -4.61 20.17
CA ALA A 163 28.12 -4.96 19.20
C ALA A 163 26.74 -4.41 19.60
N VAL A 164 26.47 -4.27 20.89
CA VAL A 164 25.23 -3.68 21.42
C VAL A 164 25.11 -2.21 21.03
N ALA A 165 26.21 -1.45 21.11
CA ALA A 165 26.23 -0.04 20.68
C ALA A 165 25.92 0.09 19.18
N LYS A 166 26.47 -0.81 18.32
CA LYS A 166 26.16 -0.86 16.88
C LYS A 166 24.69 -1.20 16.61
N LEU A 167 24.11 -2.08 17.43
CA LEU A 167 22.69 -2.42 17.35
C LEU A 167 21.80 -1.20 17.63
N PHE A 168 22.05 -0.50 18.71
CA PHE A 168 21.33 0.73 19.04
C PHE A 168 21.52 1.84 18.00
N GLY A 169 22.73 1.96 17.40
CA GLY A 169 22.98 2.89 16.29
C GLY A 169 22.13 2.59 15.06
N ARG A 170 21.98 1.31 14.69
CA ARG A 170 21.07 0.91 13.59
C ARG A 170 19.62 1.23 13.91
N TRP A 171 19.18 0.97 15.11
CA TRP A 171 17.82 1.27 15.57
C TRP A 171 17.53 2.77 15.60
N ALA A 172 18.49 3.59 16.02
CA ALA A 172 18.36 5.04 15.94
C ALA A 172 18.20 5.51 14.50
N ASN A 173 19.00 4.98 13.57
CA ASN A 173 18.89 5.30 12.15
C ASN A 173 17.56 4.82 11.55
N TRP A 174 17.07 3.67 11.97
CA TRP A 174 15.79 3.14 11.54
C TRP A 174 14.61 4.00 12.05
N SER A 175 14.64 4.44 13.31
CA SER A 175 13.59 5.28 13.89
C SER A 175 13.57 6.70 13.33
N ALA A 176 14.65 7.14 12.67
CA ALA A 176 14.78 8.45 12.04
C ALA A 176 14.30 8.48 10.57
N ARG A 177 13.99 7.32 9.97
CA ARG A 177 13.47 7.19 8.60
C ARG A 177 11.94 7.11 8.60
#